data_3565bd129894cbf168b3cf2ee6ef87b8
#
_entry.id   3565bd129894cbf168b3cf2ee6ef87b8
#
_cell.length_a   1.000
_cell.length_b   1.000
_cell.length_c   1.000
_cell.angle_alpha   90.00
_cell.angle_beta   90.00
_cell.angle_gamma   90.00
#
_symmetry.space_group_name_H-M   'P 1'
#
loop_
_entity.id
_entity.type
_entity.pdbx_description
1 polymer ?
#
loop_
_entity_poly.entity_id
_entity_poly.type
_entity_poly.pdbx_seq_one_letter_code
_entity_poly.pdbx_strand_id
1 'polypeptide(L)'
;MLGQDHLEKIFHAALMEYGCSVELGTELVSFEQADGSVRVKLIKKGFSDDEATWIAEESVYEWMVGADGARGVVRKQLGLSFLGESRSVENFIVGDIYVKGISAKVGRPCAQITFSN
;
A
#
# COMPACT_ATOMS: atom_id res chain seq x y z
N MET A 1 -5.72 -19.45 -4.19
CA MET A 1 -5.62 -18.11 -3.57
C MET A 1 -4.87 -17.23 -4.55
N LEU A 2 -5.32 -16.04 -4.83
CA LEU A 2 -4.63 -15.11 -5.72
C LEU A 2 -3.60 -14.34 -4.89
N GLY A 3 -2.35 -14.30 -5.35
CA GLY A 3 -1.30 -13.50 -4.69
C GLY A 3 -1.56 -12.00 -4.82
N GLN A 4 -1.08 -11.20 -3.87
CA GLN A 4 -1.28 -9.74 -3.87
C GLN A 4 -0.70 -9.09 -5.13
N ASP A 5 0.46 -9.57 -5.60
CA ASP A 5 1.11 -9.11 -6.83
C ASP A 5 0.25 -9.29 -8.08
N HIS A 6 -0.50 -10.38 -8.16
CA HIS A 6 -1.43 -10.63 -9.25
C HIS A 6 -2.67 -9.73 -9.16
N LEU A 7 -3.17 -9.52 -7.95
CA LEU A 7 -4.32 -8.64 -7.71
C LEU A 7 -3.98 -7.19 -8.06
N GLU A 8 -2.80 -6.71 -7.67
CA GLU A 8 -2.31 -5.38 -8.03
C GLU A 8 -2.24 -5.20 -9.56
N LYS A 9 -1.71 -6.18 -10.29
CA LYS A 9 -1.64 -6.13 -11.77
C LYS A 9 -3.03 -6.00 -12.40
N ILE A 10 -4.03 -6.71 -11.85
CA ILE A 10 -5.42 -6.62 -12.33
C ILE A 10 -5.97 -5.21 -12.09
N PHE A 11 -5.76 -4.65 -10.90
CA PHE A 11 -6.22 -3.30 -10.61
C PHE A 11 -5.50 -2.23 -11.43
N HIS A 12 -4.20 -2.36 -11.65
CA HIS A 12 -3.46 -1.45 -12.52
C HIS A 12 -3.99 -1.50 -13.95
N ALA A 13 -4.26 -2.70 -14.50
CA ALA A 13 -4.84 -2.83 -15.82
C ALA A 13 -6.23 -2.16 -15.92
N ALA A 14 -7.09 -2.37 -14.92
CA ALA A 14 -8.40 -1.73 -14.86
C ALA A 14 -8.29 -0.19 -14.77
N LEU A 15 -7.38 0.36 -13.97
CA LEU A 15 -7.16 1.79 -13.86
C LEU A 15 -6.73 2.40 -15.21
N MET A 16 -5.89 1.70 -15.97
CA MET A 16 -5.44 2.17 -17.29
C MET A 16 -6.61 2.32 -18.28
N GLU A 17 -7.64 1.49 -18.19
CA GLU A 17 -8.86 1.62 -19.02
C GLU A 17 -9.59 2.95 -18.76
N TYR A 18 -9.44 3.52 -17.57
CA TYR A 18 -9.99 4.83 -17.19
C TYR A 18 -9.00 5.98 -17.40
N GLY A 19 -7.85 5.73 -18.03
CA GLY A 19 -6.82 6.72 -18.23
C GLY A 19 -6.08 7.12 -16.94
N CYS A 20 -6.18 6.30 -15.89
CA CYS A 20 -5.54 6.52 -14.60
C CYS A 20 -4.34 5.60 -14.41
N SER A 21 -3.35 6.06 -13.69
CA SER A 21 -2.18 5.25 -13.31
C SER A 21 -1.81 5.50 -11.85
N VAL A 22 -1.17 4.50 -11.23
CA VAL A 22 -0.63 4.65 -9.88
C VAL A 22 0.70 5.39 -9.94
N GLU A 23 0.80 6.47 -9.19
CA GLU A 23 2.05 7.23 -9.05
C GLU A 23 2.92 6.61 -7.94
N LEU A 24 3.88 5.79 -8.33
CA LEU A 24 4.83 5.18 -7.41
C LEU A 24 5.83 6.21 -6.90
N GLY A 25 6.31 6.01 -5.67
CA GLY A 25 7.28 6.93 -5.04
C GLY A 25 6.67 8.28 -4.65
N THR A 26 5.35 8.36 -4.58
CA THR A 26 4.60 9.54 -4.14
C THR A 26 4.02 9.28 -2.75
N GLU A 27 4.26 10.21 -1.83
CA GLU A 27 3.80 10.13 -0.44
C GLU A 27 2.96 11.36 -0.07
N LEU A 28 1.83 11.14 0.60
CA LEU A 28 1.02 12.19 1.18
C LEU A 28 1.64 12.65 2.50
N VAL A 29 2.01 13.93 2.58
CA VAL A 29 2.56 14.55 3.79
C VAL A 29 1.45 15.12 4.67
N SER A 30 0.54 15.87 4.06
CA SER A 30 -0.58 16.52 4.75
C SER A 30 -1.67 16.90 3.77
N PHE A 31 -2.84 17.23 4.29
CA PHE A 31 -3.93 17.79 3.50
C PHE A 31 -4.75 18.80 4.30
N GLU A 32 -5.44 19.66 3.60
CA GLU A 32 -6.37 20.64 4.15
C GLU A 32 -7.71 20.52 3.43
N GLN A 33 -8.79 20.43 4.21
CA GLN A 33 -10.14 20.42 3.66
C GLN A 33 -10.69 21.85 3.61
N ALA A 34 -11.24 22.20 2.47
CA ALA A 34 -11.99 23.44 2.27
C ALA A 34 -13.35 23.07 1.63
N ASP A 35 -14.25 24.03 1.58
CA ASP A 35 -15.57 23.81 1.00
C ASP A 35 -15.46 23.30 -0.45
N GLY A 36 -15.87 22.06 -0.67
CA GLY A 36 -15.87 21.40 -1.98
C GLY A 36 -14.50 21.00 -2.53
N SER A 37 -13.43 21.05 -1.74
CA SER A 37 -12.10 20.65 -2.21
C SER A 37 -11.18 20.17 -1.09
N VAL A 38 -10.15 19.40 -1.48
CA VAL A 38 -9.07 18.97 -0.61
C VAL A 38 -7.75 19.36 -1.25
N ARG A 39 -6.99 20.20 -0.55
CA ARG A 39 -5.61 20.53 -0.92
C ARG A 39 -4.67 19.53 -0.29
N VAL A 40 -3.83 18.91 -1.07
CA VAL A 40 -2.86 17.91 -0.61
C VAL A 40 -1.44 18.41 -0.81
N LYS A 41 -0.56 18.06 0.14
CA LYS A 41 0.89 18.22 0.02
C LYS A 41 1.51 16.86 -0.16
N LEU A 42 2.19 16.69 -1.26
CA LEU A 42 2.84 15.45 -1.67
C LEU A 42 4.35 15.64 -1.69
N ILE A 43 5.08 14.55 -1.46
CA ILE A 43 6.49 14.44 -1.80
C ILE A 43 6.67 13.31 -2.80
N LYS A 44 7.43 13.58 -3.85
CA LYS A 44 7.75 12.60 -4.89
C LYS A 44 9.22 12.30 -4.87
N LYS A 45 9.57 11.02 -4.98
CA LYS A 45 10.96 10.61 -5.12
C LYS A 45 11.45 10.96 -6.53
N GLY A 46 12.40 11.88 -6.61
CA GLY A 46 13.08 12.20 -7.86
C GLY A 46 14.00 11.06 -8.30
N PHE A 47 14.13 10.90 -9.61
CA PHE A 47 15.06 9.98 -10.22
C PHE A 47 16.35 10.74 -10.54
N SER A 48 17.28 10.85 -9.59
CA SER A 48 18.66 11.21 -9.86
C SER A 48 19.56 10.08 -9.40
N ASP A 49 20.56 9.74 -10.19
CA ASP A 49 21.41 8.56 -9.98
C ASP A 49 22.27 8.62 -8.72
N ASP A 50 22.49 9.79 -8.12
CA ASP A 50 23.44 10.00 -7.03
C ASP A 50 22.85 10.37 -5.66
N GLU A 51 21.61 10.85 -5.60
CA GLU A 51 20.94 11.19 -4.31
C GLU A 51 19.42 11.10 -4.42
N ALA A 52 18.78 10.55 -3.38
CA ALA A 52 17.33 10.53 -3.27
C ALA A 52 16.80 11.96 -3.10
N THR A 53 16.49 12.62 -4.20
CA THR A 53 15.91 13.95 -4.20
C THR A 53 14.40 13.85 -4.00
N TRP A 54 13.88 14.54 -3.00
CA TRP A 54 12.44 14.62 -2.77
C TRP A 54 11.91 15.95 -3.30
N ILE A 55 10.90 15.88 -4.13
CA ILE A 55 10.25 17.05 -4.73
C ILE A 55 8.90 17.23 -4.07
N ALA A 56 8.68 18.41 -3.47
CA ALA A 56 7.39 18.76 -2.91
C ALA A 56 6.44 19.24 -4.02
N GLU A 57 5.19 18.78 -3.94
CA GLU A 57 4.12 19.13 -4.85
C GLU A 57 2.85 19.45 -4.06
N GLU A 58 2.09 20.45 -4.50
CA GLU A 58 0.75 20.73 -3.99
C GLU A 58 -0.27 20.53 -5.10
N SER A 59 -1.37 19.86 -4.77
CA SER A 59 -2.46 19.60 -5.69
C SER A 59 -3.81 19.79 -5.00
N VAL A 60 -4.85 20.07 -5.78
CA VAL A 60 -6.21 20.26 -5.27
C VAL A 60 -7.14 19.26 -5.96
N TYR A 61 -7.94 18.57 -5.17
CA TYR A 61 -8.91 17.58 -5.63
C TYR A 61 -10.28 17.88 -5.03
N GLU A 62 -11.35 17.43 -5.69
CA GLU A 62 -12.70 17.49 -5.12
C GLU A 62 -12.88 16.47 -4.00
N TRP A 63 -12.27 15.31 -4.14
CA TRP A 63 -12.38 14.20 -3.20
C TRP A 63 -11.04 13.53 -2.96
N MET A 64 -10.86 13.04 -1.74
CA MET A 64 -9.73 12.21 -1.37
C MET A 64 -10.21 11.00 -0.56
N VAL A 65 -9.72 9.81 -0.91
CA VAL A 65 -9.98 8.57 -0.19
C VAL A 65 -8.70 8.10 0.48
N GLY A 66 -8.73 7.99 1.81
CA GLY A 66 -7.61 7.45 2.58
C GLY A 66 -7.67 5.93 2.65
N ALA A 67 -6.69 5.26 2.05
CA ALA A 67 -6.51 3.80 2.11
C ALA A 67 -5.09 3.42 2.56
N ASP A 68 -4.46 4.29 3.35
CA ASP A 68 -3.05 4.24 3.78
C ASP A 68 -2.82 3.41 5.06
N GLY A 69 -3.83 2.61 5.47
CA GLY A 69 -3.75 1.64 6.56
C GLY A 69 -3.79 2.24 7.97
N ALA A 70 -3.60 1.39 8.96
CA ALA A 70 -3.75 1.73 10.37
C ALA A 70 -2.79 2.83 10.86
N ARG A 71 -1.62 2.95 10.25
CA ARG A 71 -0.61 3.97 10.58
C ARG A 71 -0.66 5.18 9.66
N GLY A 72 -1.63 5.22 8.76
CA GLY A 72 -1.77 6.21 7.70
C GLY A 72 -1.87 7.65 8.18
N VAL A 73 -1.47 8.57 7.32
CA VAL A 73 -1.49 10.01 7.56
C VAL A 73 -2.92 10.52 7.61
N VAL A 74 -3.79 10.02 6.73
CA VAL A 74 -5.17 10.47 6.60
C VAL A 74 -5.93 10.31 7.91
N ARG A 75 -5.93 9.11 8.48
CA ARG A 75 -6.61 8.86 9.75
C ARG A 75 -6.06 9.73 10.88
N LYS A 76 -4.73 9.82 10.99
CA LYS A 76 -4.07 10.59 12.06
C LYS A 76 -4.41 12.06 11.98
N GLN A 77 -4.38 12.63 10.78
CA GLN A 77 -4.64 14.04 10.58
C GLN A 77 -6.11 14.41 10.80
N LEU A 78 -7.04 13.48 10.51
CA LEU A 78 -8.45 13.62 10.86
C LEU A 78 -8.75 13.40 12.35
N GLY A 79 -7.76 13.04 13.16
CA GLY A 79 -7.94 12.76 14.59
C GLY A 79 -8.79 11.52 14.86
N LEU A 80 -8.96 10.64 13.88
CA LEU A 80 -9.78 9.44 14.01
C LEU A 80 -9.06 8.37 14.82
N SER A 81 -9.78 7.80 15.80
CA SER A 81 -9.28 6.65 16.55
C SER A 81 -9.26 5.38 15.67
N PHE A 82 -8.32 4.50 15.96
CA PHE A 82 -8.27 3.17 15.37
C PHE A 82 -8.50 2.15 16.49
N LEU A 83 -9.77 1.77 16.64
CA LEU A 83 -10.16 0.81 17.67
C LEU A 83 -9.86 -0.60 17.19
N GLY A 84 -9.26 -1.40 18.05
CA GLY A 84 -8.96 -2.79 17.77
C GLY A 84 -8.62 -3.54 19.06
N GLU A 85 -8.79 -4.83 19.03
CA GLU A 85 -8.39 -5.74 20.08
C GLU A 85 -7.20 -6.58 19.61
N SER A 86 -6.11 -6.58 20.37
CA SER A 86 -4.95 -7.43 20.10
C SER A 86 -5.11 -8.75 20.85
N ARG A 87 -5.17 -9.84 20.13
CA ARG A 87 -5.11 -11.18 20.72
C ARG A 87 -3.64 -11.58 20.83
N SER A 88 -3.16 -11.75 22.06
CA SER A 88 -1.76 -12.08 22.36
C SER A 88 -1.41 -13.57 22.16
N VAL A 89 -2.37 -14.40 21.79
CA VAL A 89 -2.22 -15.88 21.83
C VAL A 89 -1.75 -16.45 20.50
N GLU A 90 -1.91 -15.75 19.37
CA GLU A 90 -1.55 -16.28 18.06
C GLU A 90 -0.82 -15.23 17.22
N ASN A 91 0.43 -15.49 16.92
CA ASN A 91 1.22 -14.69 15.99
C ASN A 91 1.32 -15.43 14.65
N PHE A 92 0.92 -14.78 13.57
CA PHE A 92 1.08 -15.30 12.22
C PHE A 92 2.17 -14.53 11.49
N ILE A 93 3.04 -15.26 10.80
CA ILE A 93 3.98 -14.71 9.85
C ILE A 93 3.46 -15.05 8.45
N VAL A 94 3.23 -14.05 7.63
CA VAL A 94 2.81 -14.21 6.24
C VAL A 94 3.90 -13.62 5.35
N GLY A 95 4.32 -14.38 4.36
CA GLY A 95 5.34 -13.95 3.42
C GLY A 95 5.37 -14.83 2.17
N ASP A 96 5.90 -14.27 1.09
CA ASP A 96 6.18 -15.00 -0.12
C ASP A 96 7.63 -15.47 -0.09
N ILE A 97 7.84 -16.77 -0.33
CA ILE A 97 9.17 -17.36 -0.35
C ILE A 97 9.43 -18.08 -1.66
N TYR A 98 10.64 -17.94 -2.17
CA TYR A 98 11.13 -18.76 -3.28
C TYR A 98 11.82 -20.01 -2.74
N VAL A 99 11.28 -21.17 -3.07
CA VAL A 99 11.86 -22.45 -2.63
C VAL A 99 12.45 -23.18 -3.84
N LYS A 100 13.75 -23.49 -3.77
CA LYS A 100 14.43 -24.32 -4.79
C LYS A 100 14.48 -25.78 -4.31
N GLY A 101 14.28 -26.72 -5.23
CA GLY A 101 14.51 -28.16 -4.97
C GLY A 101 13.33 -28.93 -4.39
N ILE A 102 12.14 -28.34 -4.26
CA ILE A 102 10.93 -29.10 -3.96
C ILE A 102 10.41 -29.70 -5.27
N SER A 103 10.43 -31.04 -5.35
CA SER A 103 9.87 -31.73 -6.51
C SER A 103 8.35 -31.52 -6.57
N ALA A 104 7.79 -31.47 -7.79
CA ALA A 104 6.39 -31.19 -8.11
C ALA A 104 5.35 -32.18 -7.52
N LYS A 105 5.74 -33.03 -6.59
CA LYS A 105 4.83 -33.96 -5.89
C LYS A 105 3.92 -33.31 -4.86
N VAL A 106 4.18 -32.03 -4.48
CA VAL A 106 3.27 -31.24 -3.66
C VAL A 106 2.33 -30.49 -4.60
N GLY A 107 1.25 -31.13 -4.98
CA GLY A 107 0.29 -30.67 -5.98
C GLY A 107 -0.59 -29.47 -5.56
N ARG A 108 -0.03 -28.45 -4.90
CA ARG A 108 -0.68 -27.15 -4.66
C ARG A 108 0.35 -26.04 -4.64
N PRO A 109 0.14 -24.92 -5.35
CA PRO A 109 1.09 -23.81 -5.44
C PRO A 109 1.18 -22.93 -4.18
N CYS A 110 0.62 -23.34 -3.04
CA CYS A 110 0.76 -22.66 -1.76
C CYS A 110 1.24 -23.68 -0.72
N ALA A 111 2.51 -23.64 -0.37
CA ALA A 111 3.03 -24.30 0.81
C ALA A 111 2.77 -23.41 2.03
N GLN A 112 1.92 -23.86 2.94
CA GLN A 112 1.80 -23.26 4.25
C GLN A 112 2.88 -23.86 5.13
N ILE A 113 3.88 -23.06 5.49
CA ILE A 113 4.93 -23.49 6.42
C ILE A 113 4.51 -23.01 7.80
N THR A 114 4.24 -23.94 8.70
CA THR A 114 3.93 -23.64 10.10
C THR A 114 5.19 -23.90 10.92
N PHE A 115 5.65 -22.90 11.62
CA PHE A 115 6.71 -23.04 12.62
C PHE A 115 6.04 -23.22 13.98
N SER A 116 6.25 -24.36 14.63
CA SER A 116 5.92 -24.58 16.05
C SER A 116 7.17 -24.41 16.88
N ASN A 117 7.08 -23.60 17.94
CA ASN A 117 8.10 -23.56 18.98
C ASN A 117 8.11 -24.86 19.78
#